data_ab8d17ad637cdce388d80efbd2f2c46b
#
_entry.id   ab8d17ad637cdce388d80efbd2f2c46b
#
_cell.length_a   1.000
_cell.length_b   1.000
_cell.length_c   1.000
_cell.angle_alpha   90.00
_cell.angle_beta   90.00
_cell.angle_gamma   90.00
#
_symmetry.space_group_name_H-M   'P 1'
#
loop_
_entity.id
_entity.type
_entity.pdbx_description
1 polymer ?
#
loop_
_entity_poly.entity_id
_entity_poly.type
_entity_poly.pdbx_seq_one_letter_code
_entity_poly.pdbx_strand_id
1 'polypeptide(L)'
;MRGHLVATVALGVALLAGCSEDRVPTGADPSNGSTGTGPSDRSTGPGPDESVATVATGFEVPWGLVPLDDGSLLVGERETAQVFRVVPGSDPSLLTTVPGVAPDGEGGLLGLAVPDDSAWHDGEPAPFFAYATTDTDNRVLRVEPGDGSEPAVEVVLDGIPKAGNHNGGRIAFGPDGYLYVTTGDASDGASAQDPDSLAGKILRITAEGAPAPDNPDPGSPVLSLGHRNVQGLDWDSSGRLWASEFGQNALDEVNLIQPGGNYGWPQVEGPGGEPEFIDPVVSWPTQDASPSGLAVGADGALYVAALRGESLWRVPLTDADTGTDAGTGTGTATGTDPGSVTVGEPERLYEGEFGRQRSVVTGPDGELWVLTSNTFRGDPAPDDDRLLRLDPAAQAGSP
;
A
#
# COMPACT_ATOMS: atom_id res chain seq x y z
N MET A 1 56.70 -14.67 -17.19
CA MET A 1 57.65 -13.54 -16.97
C MET A 1 56.85 -12.24 -16.95
N ARG A 2 56.99 -11.48 -15.88
CA ARG A 2 56.64 -10.05 -15.68
C ARG A 2 55.16 -9.72 -15.68
N GLY A 3 54.57 -8.98 -14.75
CA GLY A 3 55.09 -8.42 -13.50
C GLY A 3 53.95 -7.68 -12.84
N HIS A 4 53.85 -7.78 -11.53
CA HIS A 4 52.90 -7.08 -10.64
C HIS A 4 53.07 -5.56 -10.70
N LEU A 5 51.96 -4.84 -10.57
CA LEU A 5 52.01 -3.48 -10.03
C LEU A 5 50.89 -3.31 -8.99
N VAL A 6 51.31 -3.26 -7.75
CA VAL A 6 50.55 -2.86 -6.57
C VAL A 6 50.68 -1.34 -6.44
N ALA A 7 49.62 -0.62 -6.33
CA ALA A 7 49.61 0.77 -5.94
C ALA A 7 48.86 0.95 -4.65
N THR A 8 49.61 1.13 -3.58
CA THR A 8 49.18 1.57 -2.25
C THR A 8 49.07 3.10 -2.25
N VAL A 9 47.98 3.67 -1.80
CA VAL A 9 47.90 5.09 -1.43
C VAL A 9 47.43 5.21 0.01
N ALA A 10 48.21 5.96 0.75
CA ALA A 10 48.20 6.09 2.19
C ALA A 10 47.18 7.14 2.69
N LEU A 11 46.82 6.93 3.92
CA LEU A 11 46.08 7.71 4.89
C LEU A 11 46.59 9.16 5.05
N GLY A 12 45.67 10.10 5.16
CA GLY A 12 45.94 11.46 5.65
C GLY A 12 44.91 11.86 6.68
N VAL A 13 45.27 11.76 7.98
CA VAL A 13 44.53 12.29 9.13
C VAL A 13 44.95 13.75 9.30
N ALA A 14 43.99 14.66 9.44
CA ALA A 14 44.23 15.99 9.95
C ALA A 14 43.22 16.28 11.09
N LEU A 15 43.76 16.25 12.31
CA LEU A 15 43.17 16.83 13.50
C LEU A 15 43.41 18.36 13.49
N LEU A 16 42.38 19.12 13.79
CA LEU A 16 42.53 20.45 14.38
C LEU A 16 41.52 20.63 15.49
N ALA A 17 42.06 20.72 16.71
CA ALA A 17 41.39 21.14 17.92
C ALA A 17 41.41 22.68 18.01
N GLY A 18 40.38 23.29 18.60
CA GLY A 18 40.36 24.70 18.95
C GLY A 18 39.28 24.97 19.99
N CYS A 19 39.71 25.11 21.26
CA CYS A 19 38.95 25.57 22.43
C CYS A 19 38.82 27.09 22.46
N SER A 20 37.75 27.62 23.07
CA SER A 20 37.67 28.75 24.03
C SER A 20 36.21 29.07 24.31
N GLU A 21 35.72 28.83 25.52
CA GLU A 21 35.71 29.54 26.78
C GLU A 21 34.70 30.70 26.83
N ASP A 22 33.73 30.51 27.72
CA ASP A 22 33.11 31.39 28.74
C ASP A 22 32.72 32.84 28.42
N ARG A 23 31.44 33.12 28.69
CA ARG A 23 31.06 34.20 29.63
C ARG A 23 29.58 34.14 30.03
N VAL A 24 29.35 33.94 31.32
CA VAL A 24 28.12 34.29 32.07
C VAL A 24 28.25 35.75 32.55
N PRO A 25 27.16 36.50 32.64
CA PRO A 25 26.97 37.39 33.78
C PRO A 25 25.64 37.13 34.51
N THR A 26 25.79 37.01 35.79
CA THR A 26 24.81 37.08 36.88
C THR A 26 24.34 38.52 37.12
N GLY A 27 23.11 38.69 37.62
CA GLY A 27 22.70 39.94 38.31
C GLY A 27 21.20 40.15 38.43
N ALA A 28 20.61 39.65 39.48
CA ALA A 28 19.73 40.18 40.52
C ALA A 28 18.52 41.06 40.17
N ASP A 29 17.41 40.64 40.73
CA ASP A 29 16.12 41.17 41.17
C ASP A 29 16.26 42.50 42.03
N PRO A 30 15.15 43.23 42.42
CA PRO A 30 13.74 42.85 42.57
C PRO A 30 12.67 43.97 42.37
N SER A 31 11.41 43.51 42.41
CA SER A 31 10.19 44.17 42.93
C SER A 31 9.50 45.28 42.12
N ASN A 32 8.25 45.10 41.72
CA ASN A 32 7.09 45.67 42.44
C ASN A 32 5.75 45.18 41.82
N GLY A 33 4.77 44.87 42.67
CA GLY A 33 3.49 44.33 42.31
C GLY A 33 2.50 45.33 41.74
N SER A 34 1.54 44.83 41.00
CA SER A 34 0.19 45.42 40.90
C SER A 34 -0.83 44.34 40.51
N THR A 35 -1.85 44.21 41.33
CA THR A 35 -3.04 43.40 41.19
C THR A 35 -3.93 43.91 40.03
N GLY A 36 -4.29 43.03 39.11
CA GLY A 36 -5.29 43.27 38.07
C GLY A 36 -5.98 41.99 37.69
N THR A 37 -7.14 41.70 38.31
CA THR A 37 -8.04 40.65 37.93
C THR A 37 -8.80 41.01 36.64
N GLY A 38 -8.46 40.33 35.52
CA GLY A 38 -9.27 40.30 34.33
C GLY A 38 -9.38 38.83 33.87
N PRO A 39 -10.54 38.36 33.36
CA PRO A 39 -10.64 37.00 32.91
C PRO A 39 -9.76 36.83 31.68
N SER A 40 -8.77 35.97 31.79
CA SER A 40 -7.97 35.51 30.65
C SER A 40 -8.84 34.62 29.83
N ASP A 41 -9.31 35.16 28.72
CA ASP A 41 -9.76 34.40 27.57
C ASP A 41 -8.57 33.53 27.09
N ARG A 42 -8.51 32.29 27.55
CA ARG A 42 -7.64 31.30 26.97
C ARG A 42 -8.27 30.93 25.64
N SER A 43 -7.82 31.57 24.58
CA SER A 43 -7.88 30.98 23.26
C SER A 43 -7.23 29.60 23.37
N THR A 44 -8.07 28.56 23.48
CA THR A 44 -7.66 27.19 23.20
C THR A 44 -7.37 27.18 21.71
N GLY A 45 -6.09 27.18 21.34
CA GLY A 45 -5.71 26.77 19.99
C GLY A 45 -6.35 25.43 19.67
N PRO A 46 -6.55 25.09 18.39
CA PRO A 46 -7.09 23.80 18.02
C PRO A 46 -6.30 22.73 18.75
N GLY A 47 -7.03 21.83 19.44
CA GLY A 47 -6.46 20.61 20.02
C GLY A 47 -5.76 19.78 18.95
N PRO A 48 -5.03 18.71 19.31
CA PRO A 48 -4.48 17.80 18.33
C PRO A 48 -5.60 17.38 17.37
N ASP A 49 -5.30 17.40 16.08
CA ASP A 49 -6.24 17.08 15.03
C ASP A 49 -6.78 15.65 15.28
N GLU A 50 -8.04 15.53 15.72
CA GLU A 50 -8.67 14.24 16.03
C GLU A 50 -8.83 13.37 14.76
N SER A 51 -8.50 13.92 13.57
CA SER A 51 -8.61 13.22 12.29
C SER A 51 -7.53 12.17 12.06
N VAL A 52 -6.42 12.20 12.83
CA VAL A 52 -5.30 11.26 12.68
C VAL A 52 -4.93 10.68 14.05
N ALA A 53 -4.82 9.36 14.13
CA ALA A 53 -4.32 8.68 15.32
C ALA A 53 -3.24 7.66 14.95
N THR A 54 -2.09 7.72 15.62
CA THR A 54 -1.11 6.63 15.60
C THR A 54 -1.60 5.52 16.51
N VAL A 55 -1.84 4.34 15.96
CA VAL A 55 -2.43 3.19 16.66
C VAL A 55 -1.37 2.21 17.14
N ALA A 56 -0.34 1.99 16.33
CA ALA A 56 0.79 1.14 16.66
C ALA A 56 2.05 1.64 15.96
N THR A 57 3.22 1.31 16.51
CA THR A 57 4.54 1.76 16.05
C THR A 57 5.56 0.63 16.11
N GLY A 58 6.73 0.83 15.50
CA GLY A 58 7.88 -0.05 15.64
C GLY A 58 7.82 -1.29 14.76
N PHE A 59 7.07 -1.27 13.68
CA PHE A 59 7.07 -2.34 12.68
C PHE A 59 8.35 -2.28 11.83
N GLU A 60 8.81 -3.45 11.40
CA GLU A 60 9.97 -3.59 10.51
C GLU A 60 9.50 -3.83 9.06
N VAL A 61 9.55 -2.77 8.24
CA VAL A 61 9.12 -2.80 6.82
C VAL A 61 7.73 -3.44 6.65
N PRO A 62 6.67 -2.94 7.29
CA PRO A 62 5.35 -3.54 7.20
C PRO A 62 4.80 -3.41 5.76
N TRP A 63 4.06 -4.43 5.31
CA TRP A 63 3.53 -4.47 3.96
C TRP A 63 2.06 -4.90 3.90
N GLY A 64 1.74 -6.10 4.38
CA GLY A 64 0.38 -6.64 4.42
C GLY A 64 -0.45 -5.95 5.49
N LEU A 65 -1.69 -5.60 5.18
CA LEU A 65 -2.65 -4.99 6.11
C LEU A 65 -4.04 -5.50 5.79
N VAL A 66 -4.71 -6.08 6.80
CA VAL A 66 -6.09 -6.58 6.67
C VAL A 66 -6.89 -6.13 7.88
N PRO A 67 -7.97 -5.35 7.72
CA PRO A 67 -8.91 -5.08 8.80
C PRO A 67 -9.78 -6.31 9.07
N LEU A 68 -10.17 -6.51 10.32
CA LEU A 68 -11.04 -7.58 10.76
C LEU A 68 -12.33 -6.99 11.33
N ASP A 69 -13.44 -7.72 11.27
CA ASP A 69 -14.75 -7.23 11.71
C ASP A 69 -14.84 -6.89 13.20
N ASP A 70 -13.96 -7.47 14.00
CA ASP A 70 -13.86 -7.14 15.42
C ASP A 70 -13.11 -5.82 15.70
N GLY A 71 -12.70 -5.10 14.65
CA GLY A 71 -11.96 -3.85 14.71
C GLY A 71 -10.46 -4.03 14.95
N SER A 72 -9.96 -5.27 15.02
CA SER A 72 -8.51 -5.54 15.02
C SER A 72 -7.99 -5.63 13.58
N LEU A 73 -6.66 -5.68 13.43
CA LEU A 73 -6.00 -5.75 12.12
C LEU A 73 -4.92 -6.83 12.13
N LEU A 74 -4.68 -7.42 10.95
CA LEU A 74 -3.45 -8.18 10.71
C LEU A 74 -2.44 -7.28 9.98
N VAL A 75 -1.21 -7.29 10.48
CA VAL A 75 -0.07 -6.56 9.90
C VAL A 75 1.04 -7.55 9.62
N GLY A 76 1.47 -7.64 8.36
CA GLY A 76 2.60 -8.48 7.94
C GLY A 76 3.86 -7.66 7.72
N GLU A 77 4.98 -8.12 8.26
CA GLU A 77 6.30 -7.55 8.02
C GLU A 77 7.03 -8.28 6.91
N ARG A 78 7.50 -7.53 5.94
CA ARG A 78 8.07 -8.07 4.70
C ARG A 78 9.34 -8.89 4.92
N GLU A 79 10.25 -8.40 5.76
CA GLU A 79 11.59 -8.96 5.90
C GLU A 79 11.68 -10.02 7.00
N THR A 80 10.93 -9.83 8.07
CA THR A 80 10.90 -10.77 9.20
C THR A 80 9.94 -11.93 8.98
N ALA A 81 9.02 -11.80 7.99
CA ALA A 81 7.93 -12.73 7.73
C ALA A 81 6.96 -12.89 8.92
N GLN A 82 6.99 -11.96 9.88
CA GLN A 82 6.11 -11.95 11.03
C GLN A 82 4.74 -11.37 10.67
N VAL A 83 3.70 -11.94 11.25
CA VAL A 83 2.33 -11.42 11.18
C VAL A 83 1.87 -11.10 12.59
N PHE A 84 1.45 -9.87 12.80
CA PHE A 84 0.96 -9.35 14.05
C PHE A 84 -0.55 -9.17 13.99
N ARG A 85 -1.24 -9.42 15.12
CA ARG A 85 -2.57 -8.92 15.37
C ARG A 85 -2.46 -7.61 16.16
N VAL A 86 -3.11 -6.57 15.68
CA VAL A 86 -3.15 -5.24 16.29
C VAL A 86 -4.58 -4.96 16.73
N VAL A 87 -4.79 -4.89 18.03
CA VAL A 87 -6.06 -4.45 18.64
C VAL A 87 -5.89 -2.99 19.03
N PRO A 88 -6.69 -2.05 18.50
CA PRO A 88 -6.57 -0.64 18.84
C PRO A 88 -6.57 -0.40 20.35
N GLY A 89 -5.58 0.35 20.83
CA GLY A 89 -5.38 0.61 22.27
C GLY A 89 -4.58 -0.46 23.02
N SER A 90 -4.03 -1.46 22.34
CA SER A 90 -3.14 -2.48 22.88
C SER A 90 -1.84 -2.55 22.06
N ASP A 91 -0.78 -3.07 22.66
CA ASP A 91 0.46 -3.34 21.92
C ASP A 91 0.23 -4.42 20.85
N PRO A 92 0.90 -4.35 19.68
CA PRO A 92 0.87 -5.41 18.68
C PRO A 92 1.28 -6.75 19.26
N SER A 93 0.52 -7.81 18.97
CA SER A 93 0.85 -9.18 19.41
C SER A 93 1.28 -10.02 18.21
N LEU A 94 2.44 -10.69 18.33
CA LEU A 94 2.90 -11.63 17.32
C LEU A 94 1.91 -12.80 17.21
N LEU A 95 1.31 -12.95 16.03
CA LEU A 95 0.41 -14.06 15.73
C LEU A 95 1.19 -15.29 15.26
N THR A 96 2.08 -15.10 14.28
CA THR A 96 2.88 -16.18 13.71
C THR A 96 4.06 -15.62 12.89
N THR A 97 4.97 -16.51 12.48
CA THR A 97 5.99 -16.22 11.47
C THR A 97 5.79 -17.19 10.30
N VAL A 98 5.64 -16.68 9.09
CA VAL A 98 5.39 -17.47 7.88
C VAL A 98 6.69 -18.15 7.45
N PRO A 99 6.78 -19.50 7.47
CA PRO A 99 8.01 -20.19 7.11
C PRO A 99 8.27 -20.18 5.60
N GLY A 100 9.54 -20.28 5.19
CA GLY A 100 9.95 -20.40 3.79
C GLY A 100 9.96 -19.07 3.02
N VAL A 101 9.66 -17.95 3.68
CA VAL A 101 9.84 -16.61 3.11
C VAL A 101 11.34 -16.32 3.01
N ALA A 102 11.78 -15.88 1.82
CA ALA A 102 13.16 -15.51 1.51
C ALA A 102 13.19 -14.08 0.96
N PRO A 103 13.27 -13.06 1.81
CA PRO A 103 13.26 -11.67 1.39
C PRO A 103 14.43 -11.37 0.44
N ASP A 104 14.12 -10.72 -0.69
CA ASP A 104 15.12 -10.30 -1.67
C ASP A 104 14.64 -9.00 -2.35
N GLY A 105 15.34 -7.91 -2.11
CA GLY A 105 15.00 -6.60 -2.66
C GLY A 105 13.62 -6.10 -2.25
N GLU A 106 12.64 -6.15 -3.16
CA GLU A 106 11.24 -5.78 -2.89
C GLU A 106 10.37 -6.98 -2.50
N GLY A 107 10.91 -8.20 -2.62
CA GLY A 107 10.23 -9.43 -2.23
C GLY A 107 10.33 -9.72 -0.73
N GLY A 108 9.49 -10.64 -0.26
CA GLY A 108 9.36 -11.06 1.13
C GLY A 108 7.95 -11.51 1.44
N LEU A 109 7.48 -11.31 2.68
CA LEU A 109 6.05 -11.44 3.01
C LEU A 109 5.32 -10.17 2.58
N LEU A 110 4.48 -10.25 1.55
CA LEU A 110 3.83 -9.10 0.95
C LEU A 110 2.36 -9.00 1.38
N GLY A 111 1.42 -9.29 0.49
CA GLY A 111 -0.01 -9.19 0.78
C GLY A 111 -0.51 -10.24 1.75
N LEU A 112 -1.51 -9.87 2.52
CA LEU A 112 -2.32 -10.73 3.36
C LEU A 112 -3.78 -10.63 2.92
N ALA A 113 -4.56 -11.70 3.05
CA ALA A 113 -6.00 -11.70 2.84
C ALA A 113 -6.69 -12.68 3.78
N VAL A 114 -7.92 -12.35 4.17
CA VAL A 114 -8.80 -13.19 5.00
C VAL A 114 -10.12 -13.34 4.24
N PRO A 115 -10.66 -14.55 4.08
CA PRO A 115 -11.99 -14.72 3.48
C PRO A 115 -13.08 -14.08 4.33
N ASP A 116 -14.15 -13.55 3.69
CA ASP A 116 -15.27 -12.90 4.39
C ASP A 116 -16.03 -13.85 5.34
N ASP A 117 -16.03 -15.16 5.07
CA ASP A 117 -16.65 -16.18 5.91
C ASP A 117 -15.71 -16.77 6.96
N SER A 118 -14.57 -16.12 7.19
CA SER A 118 -13.56 -16.59 8.14
C SER A 118 -14.00 -16.43 9.59
N ALA A 119 -13.58 -17.35 10.47
CA ALA A 119 -13.77 -17.26 11.92
C ALA A 119 -13.02 -16.08 12.58
N TRP A 120 -12.18 -15.35 11.83
CA TRP A 120 -11.62 -14.08 12.26
C TRP A 120 -12.67 -13.04 12.63
N HIS A 121 -13.84 -13.10 11.99
CA HIS A 121 -14.97 -12.22 12.28
C HIS A 121 -15.56 -12.45 13.67
N ASP A 122 -15.39 -13.66 14.22
CA ASP A 122 -15.75 -14.00 15.60
C ASP A 122 -14.62 -13.74 16.62
N GLY A 123 -13.48 -13.16 16.17
CA GLY A 123 -12.32 -12.82 16.98
C GLY A 123 -11.39 -14.01 17.28
N GLU A 124 -11.67 -15.20 16.72
CA GLU A 124 -10.85 -16.40 16.89
C GLU A 124 -9.82 -16.50 15.74
N PRO A 125 -8.55 -16.84 16.03
CA PRO A 125 -7.55 -17.08 15.00
C PRO A 125 -8.01 -18.18 14.03
N ALA A 126 -7.94 -17.85 12.73
CA ALA A 126 -8.33 -18.74 11.64
C ALA A 126 -7.27 -18.69 10.54
N PRO A 127 -7.30 -19.59 9.54
CA PRO A 127 -6.41 -19.48 8.39
C PRO A 127 -6.53 -18.14 7.68
N PHE A 128 -5.39 -17.63 7.21
CA PHE A 128 -5.30 -16.46 6.33
C PHE A 128 -4.47 -16.82 5.09
N PHE A 129 -4.53 -15.98 4.07
CA PHE A 129 -3.73 -16.11 2.86
C PHE A 129 -2.60 -15.11 2.88
N ALA A 130 -1.44 -15.51 2.34
CA ALA A 130 -0.25 -14.69 2.28
C ALA A 130 0.43 -14.82 0.90
N TYR A 131 0.86 -13.69 0.34
CA TYR A 131 1.75 -13.69 -0.81
C TYR A 131 3.19 -13.62 -0.31
N ALA A 132 4.00 -14.59 -0.68
CA ALA A 132 5.35 -14.75 -0.16
C ALA A 132 6.37 -14.97 -1.28
N THR A 133 7.48 -14.24 -1.22
CA THR A 133 8.66 -14.52 -2.02
C THR A 133 9.47 -15.62 -1.34
N THR A 134 9.84 -16.65 -2.10
CA THR A 134 10.66 -17.78 -1.66
C THR A 134 12.04 -17.73 -2.35
N ASP A 135 12.89 -18.74 -2.15
CA ASP A 135 14.16 -18.83 -2.87
C ASP A 135 13.98 -18.98 -4.39
N THR A 136 12.86 -19.57 -4.84
CA THR A 136 12.65 -19.97 -6.23
C THR A 136 11.64 -19.10 -6.99
N ASP A 137 10.57 -18.68 -6.34
CA ASP A 137 9.41 -18.04 -6.94
C ASP A 137 8.65 -17.16 -5.93
N ASN A 138 7.62 -16.47 -6.38
CA ASN A 138 6.59 -15.92 -5.52
C ASN A 138 5.43 -16.92 -5.43
N ARG A 139 4.75 -16.99 -4.28
CA ARG A 139 3.66 -17.95 -4.00
C ARG A 139 2.52 -17.31 -3.24
N VAL A 140 1.33 -17.89 -3.43
CA VAL A 140 0.22 -17.71 -2.52
C VAL A 140 0.17 -18.91 -1.58
N LEU A 141 0.15 -18.62 -0.30
CA LEU A 141 0.14 -19.59 0.80
C LEU A 141 -1.17 -19.43 1.58
N ARG A 142 -1.75 -20.56 2.02
CA ARG A 142 -2.75 -20.59 3.08
C ARG A 142 -2.02 -20.96 4.37
N VAL A 143 -2.10 -20.06 5.36
CA VAL A 143 -1.39 -20.15 6.63
C VAL A 143 -2.41 -20.37 7.74
N GLU A 144 -2.28 -21.46 8.49
CA GLU A 144 -3.05 -21.72 9.69
C GLU A 144 -2.17 -21.42 10.91
N PRO A 145 -2.46 -20.35 11.67
CA PRO A 145 -1.66 -19.98 12.83
C PRO A 145 -1.67 -21.10 13.87
N GLY A 146 -0.49 -21.44 14.39
CA GLY A 146 -0.37 -22.39 15.48
C GLY A 146 -0.72 -21.75 16.83
N ASP A 147 -1.28 -22.52 17.76
CA ASP A 147 -1.46 -22.09 19.15
C ASP A 147 -0.10 -22.20 19.90
N GLY A 148 0.79 -21.24 19.63
CA GLY A 148 2.18 -21.22 20.13
C GLY A 148 3.10 -22.29 19.50
N SER A 149 2.65 -22.98 18.46
CA SER A 149 3.42 -23.93 17.64
C SER A 149 3.77 -23.33 16.27
N GLU A 150 4.60 -24.02 15.48
CA GLU A 150 4.80 -23.65 14.09
C GLU A 150 3.46 -23.66 13.31
N PRO A 151 3.21 -22.66 12.44
CA PRO A 151 2.00 -22.63 11.62
C PRO A 151 1.98 -23.80 10.61
N ALA A 152 0.78 -24.29 10.29
CA ALA A 152 0.62 -25.14 9.13
C ALA A 152 0.51 -24.27 7.87
N VAL A 153 1.22 -24.64 6.81
CA VAL A 153 1.26 -23.88 5.56
C VAL A 153 0.95 -24.79 4.39
N GLU A 154 0.01 -24.37 3.56
CA GLU A 154 -0.37 -25.00 2.31
C GLU A 154 -0.03 -24.06 1.13
N VAL A 155 0.55 -24.58 0.06
CA VAL A 155 0.78 -23.83 -1.18
C VAL A 155 -0.50 -23.83 -1.99
N VAL A 156 -1.06 -22.65 -2.20
CA VAL A 156 -2.29 -22.44 -3.00
C VAL A 156 -1.94 -22.20 -4.47
N LEU A 157 -0.95 -21.36 -4.74
CA LEU A 157 -0.44 -21.11 -6.08
C LEU A 157 1.08 -20.90 -5.99
N ASP A 158 1.84 -21.53 -6.89
CA ASP A 158 3.28 -21.37 -7.01
C ASP A 158 3.71 -21.03 -8.45
N GLY A 159 5.02 -20.90 -8.66
CA GLY A 159 5.58 -20.65 -9.99
C GLY A 159 5.37 -19.23 -10.51
N ILE A 160 4.95 -18.29 -9.67
CA ILE A 160 4.90 -16.86 -10.03
C ILE A 160 6.34 -16.34 -10.12
N PRO A 161 6.78 -15.80 -11.28
CA PRO A 161 8.13 -15.28 -11.43
C PRO A 161 8.48 -14.22 -10.37
N LYS A 162 9.73 -14.26 -9.88
CA LYS A 162 10.26 -13.30 -8.91
C LYS A 162 11.51 -12.59 -9.42
N ALA A 163 11.77 -11.42 -8.89
CA ALA A 163 13.04 -10.72 -9.06
C ALA A 163 13.33 -9.84 -7.81
N GLY A 164 14.47 -9.16 -7.80
CA GLY A 164 14.78 -8.18 -6.76
C GLY A 164 13.84 -6.97 -6.73
N ASN A 165 13.00 -6.80 -7.75
CA ASN A 165 11.95 -5.79 -7.84
C ASN A 165 10.78 -6.28 -8.70
N HIS A 166 9.65 -5.55 -8.65
CA HIS A 166 8.44 -5.84 -9.41
C HIS A 166 7.86 -7.23 -9.11
N ASN A 167 7.63 -7.49 -7.83
CA ASN A 167 7.01 -8.76 -7.40
C ASN A 167 5.49 -8.69 -7.29
N GLY A 168 4.87 -7.52 -7.46
CA GLY A 168 3.44 -7.31 -7.22
C GLY A 168 3.08 -7.56 -5.75
N GLY A 169 2.22 -8.52 -5.52
CA GLY A 169 2.04 -9.12 -4.21
C GLY A 169 0.81 -8.67 -3.43
N ARG A 170 -0.06 -7.80 -3.98
CA ARG A 170 -1.35 -7.52 -3.34
C ARG A 170 -2.28 -8.71 -3.60
N ILE A 171 -2.92 -9.20 -2.52
CA ILE A 171 -3.96 -10.21 -2.59
C ILE A 171 -5.19 -9.74 -1.83
N ALA A 172 -6.37 -10.06 -2.34
CA ALA A 172 -7.64 -9.77 -1.69
C ALA A 172 -8.73 -10.74 -2.16
N PHE A 173 -9.68 -11.07 -1.30
CA PHE A 173 -10.90 -11.73 -1.74
C PHE A 173 -11.84 -10.69 -2.34
N GLY A 174 -12.36 -10.99 -3.54
CA GLY A 174 -13.36 -10.14 -4.18
C GLY A 174 -14.77 -10.41 -3.67
N PRO A 175 -15.73 -9.52 -3.98
CA PRO A 175 -17.12 -9.68 -3.58
C PRO A 175 -17.78 -10.93 -4.18
N ASP A 176 -17.13 -11.58 -5.12
CA ASP A 176 -17.52 -12.85 -5.75
C ASP A 176 -16.94 -14.10 -5.03
N GLY A 177 -16.17 -13.89 -3.95
CA GLY A 177 -15.58 -14.93 -3.12
C GLY A 177 -14.30 -15.56 -3.68
N TYR A 178 -13.77 -15.09 -4.82
CA TYR A 178 -12.50 -15.55 -5.37
C TYR A 178 -11.33 -14.74 -4.86
N LEU A 179 -10.16 -15.35 -4.83
CA LEU A 179 -8.92 -14.67 -4.46
C LEU A 179 -8.29 -14.02 -5.70
N TYR A 180 -8.09 -12.71 -5.63
CA TYR A 180 -7.38 -11.94 -6.63
C TYR A 180 -5.94 -11.75 -6.19
N VAL A 181 -5.02 -11.92 -7.14
CA VAL A 181 -3.57 -11.90 -6.88
C VAL A 181 -2.90 -11.00 -7.90
N THR A 182 -2.22 -9.97 -7.46
CA THR A 182 -1.43 -9.13 -8.35
C THR A 182 0.00 -9.62 -8.47
N THR A 183 0.55 -9.60 -9.65
CA THR A 183 1.92 -9.98 -9.93
C THR A 183 2.65 -8.84 -10.65
N GLY A 184 3.96 -8.76 -10.44
CA GLY A 184 4.82 -7.87 -11.22
C GLY A 184 5.43 -8.60 -12.42
N ASP A 185 6.05 -7.84 -13.32
CA ASP A 185 6.75 -8.39 -14.48
C ASP A 185 8.08 -9.09 -14.12
N ALA A 186 8.45 -9.10 -12.83
CA ALA A 186 9.71 -9.65 -12.33
C ALA A 186 10.94 -9.14 -13.12
N SER A 187 10.92 -7.85 -13.54
CA SER A 187 11.94 -7.20 -14.37
C SER A 187 12.08 -7.77 -15.79
N ASP A 188 11.13 -8.57 -16.24
CA ASP A 188 10.99 -9.02 -17.63
C ASP A 188 9.66 -8.51 -18.21
N GLY A 189 9.68 -7.28 -18.73
CA GLY A 189 8.47 -6.65 -19.28
C GLY A 189 7.80 -7.47 -20.39
N ALA A 190 8.54 -8.30 -21.13
CA ALA A 190 7.97 -9.12 -22.20
C ALA A 190 6.97 -10.17 -21.64
N SER A 191 7.22 -10.68 -20.43
CA SER A 191 6.35 -11.62 -19.74
C SER A 191 4.96 -11.05 -19.45
N ALA A 192 4.82 -9.73 -19.30
CA ALA A 192 3.53 -9.08 -19.06
C ALA A 192 2.54 -9.30 -20.22
N GLN A 193 3.04 -9.45 -21.45
CA GLN A 193 2.23 -9.70 -22.65
C GLN A 193 2.10 -11.18 -23.01
N ASP A 194 2.83 -12.07 -22.35
CA ASP A 194 2.70 -13.52 -22.55
C ASP A 194 1.50 -14.05 -21.75
N PRO A 195 0.45 -14.56 -22.37
CA PRO A 195 -0.75 -15.07 -21.69
C PRO A 195 -0.47 -16.34 -20.86
N ASP A 196 0.60 -17.07 -21.16
CA ASP A 196 0.99 -18.28 -20.44
C ASP A 196 1.88 -17.99 -19.21
N SER A 197 2.38 -16.75 -19.09
CA SER A 197 3.16 -16.28 -17.94
C SER A 197 2.28 -15.78 -16.82
N LEU A 198 2.65 -16.06 -15.56
CA LEU A 198 2.01 -15.48 -14.39
C LEU A 198 2.60 -14.10 -14.00
N ALA A 199 3.63 -13.61 -14.68
CA ALA A 199 4.23 -12.32 -14.44
C ALA A 199 3.48 -11.17 -15.13
N GLY A 200 3.35 -10.02 -14.45
CA GLY A 200 2.68 -8.83 -15.00
C GLY A 200 1.19 -9.03 -15.25
N LYS A 201 0.49 -9.60 -14.27
CA LYS A 201 -0.91 -10.02 -14.35
C LYS A 201 -1.70 -9.59 -13.10
N ILE A 202 -3.01 -9.56 -13.25
CA ILE A 202 -3.94 -9.79 -12.15
C ILE A 202 -4.53 -11.17 -12.37
N LEU A 203 -4.36 -12.04 -11.37
CA LEU A 203 -4.87 -13.42 -11.38
C LEU A 203 -6.16 -13.49 -10.55
N ARG A 204 -7.06 -14.41 -10.89
CA ARG A 204 -8.28 -14.69 -10.13
C ARG A 204 -8.47 -16.19 -9.99
N ILE A 205 -8.42 -16.67 -8.76
CA ILE A 205 -8.37 -18.10 -8.41
C ILE A 205 -9.35 -18.42 -7.28
N THR A 206 -9.67 -19.70 -7.14
CA THR A 206 -10.37 -20.21 -5.95
C THR A 206 -9.44 -20.22 -4.73
N ALA A 207 -9.99 -20.40 -3.54
CA ALA A 207 -9.19 -20.53 -2.31
C ALA A 207 -8.26 -21.76 -2.33
N GLU A 208 -8.53 -22.75 -3.20
CA GLU A 208 -7.71 -23.95 -3.42
C GLU A 208 -6.71 -23.79 -4.57
N GLY A 209 -6.63 -22.61 -5.20
CA GLY A 209 -5.65 -22.28 -6.24
C GLY A 209 -6.05 -22.65 -7.67
N ALA A 210 -7.25 -23.16 -7.90
CA ALA A 210 -7.74 -23.40 -9.25
C ALA A 210 -8.14 -22.08 -9.94
N PRO A 211 -8.01 -21.95 -11.27
CA PRO A 211 -8.57 -20.81 -11.99
C PRO A 211 -10.06 -20.63 -11.67
N ALA A 212 -10.50 -19.39 -11.48
CA ALA A 212 -11.93 -19.12 -11.31
C ALA A 212 -12.70 -19.44 -12.60
N PRO A 213 -13.87 -20.08 -12.52
CA PRO A 213 -14.55 -20.65 -13.71
C PRO A 213 -14.98 -19.61 -14.74
N ASP A 214 -15.20 -18.36 -14.30
CA ASP A 214 -15.65 -17.26 -15.16
C ASP A 214 -14.49 -16.33 -15.59
N ASN A 215 -13.24 -16.80 -15.48
CA ASN A 215 -12.11 -16.11 -16.06
C ASN A 215 -12.25 -16.02 -17.60
N PRO A 216 -11.63 -15.04 -18.25
CA PRO A 216 -11.65 -14.89 -19.72
C PRO A 216 -11.25 -16.18 -20.44
N ASP A 217 -10.25 -16.90 -19.92
CA ASP A 217 -9.95 -18.30 -20.23
C ASP A 217 -10.20 -19.14 -18.97
N PRO A 218 -11.24 -20.02 -18.94
CA PRO A 218 -11.53 -20.85 -17.77
C PRO A 218 -10.41 -21.82 -17.39
N GLY A 219 -9.45 -22.06 -18.28
CA GLY A 219 -8.25 -22.87 -18.02
C GLY A 219 -7.08 -22.12 -17.44
N SER A 220 -7.16 -20.78 -17.36
CA SER A 220 -6.09 -19.89 -16.93
C SER A 220 -6.49 -19.09 -15.68
N PRO A 221 -5.59 -18.89 -14.72
CA PRO A 221 -5.83 -17.97 -13.61
C PRO A 221 -5.82 -16.50 -14.00
N VAL A 222 -5.40 -16.15 -15.23
CA VAL A 222 -5.22 -14.76 -15.69
C VAL A 222 -6.57 -14.08 -15.87
N LEU A 223 -6.77 -12.98 -15.11
CA LEU A 223 -7.92 -12.10 -15.28
C LEU A 223 -7.60 -10.95 -16.26
N SER A 224 -6.44 -10.30 -16.10
CA SER A 224 -5.94 -9.24 -16.96
C SER A 224 -4.42 -9.32 -17.12
N LEU A 225 -3.89 -8.68 -18.16
CA LEU A 225 -2.48 -8.74 -18.53
C LEU A 225 -1.93 -7.38 -18.95
N GLY A 226 -0.62 -7.32 -19.19
CA GLY A 226 0.03 -6.07 -19.60
C GLY A 226 0.29 -5.13 -18.44
N HIS A 227 0.54 -5.67 -17.25
CA HIS A 227 0.88 -4.93 -16.05
C HIS A 227 2.39 -4.98 -15.76
N ARG A 228 2.91 -3.91 -15.17
CA ARG A 228 4.31 -3.85 -14.75
C ARG A 228 4.49 -4.28 -13.29
N ASN A 229 3.79 -3.62 -12.35
CA ASN A 229 3.94 -3.91 -10.92
C ASN A 229 2.73 -3.39 -10.13
N VAL A 230 1.64 -4.13 -10.15
CA VAL A 230 0.41 -3.80 -9.43
C VAL A 230 0.58 -4.08 -7.93
N GLN A 231 0.32 -3.10 -7.06
CA GLN A 231 0.45 -3.23 -5.60
C GLN A 231 -0.78 -2.82 -4.80
N GLY A 232 -1.84 -2.36 -5.44
CA GLY A 232 -3.11 -2.05 -4.81
C GLY A 232 -4.28 -2.64 -5.56
N LEU A 233 -5.29 -3.12 -4.84
CA LEU A 233 -6.55 -3.67 -5.35
C LEU A 233 -7.67 -3.33 -4.39
N ASP A 234 -8.82 -2.88 -4.91
CA ASP A 234 -10.07 -2.83 -4.15
C ASP A 234 -11.27 -2.72 -5.10
N TRP A 235 -12.48 -2.90 -4.57
CA TRP A 235 -13.75 -2.83 -5.31
C TRP A 235 -14.61 -1.69 -4.80
N ASP A 236 -15.22 -0.96 -5.73
CA ASP A 236 -16.23 0.00 -5.37
C ASP A 236 -17.61 -0.66 -5.14
N SER A 237 -18.56 0.13 -4.66
CA SER A 237 -19.91 -0.33 -4.35
C SER A 237 -20.70 -0.87 -5.56
N SER A 238 -20.25 -0.58 -6.77
CA SER A 238 -20.79 -1.12 -8.03
C SER A 238 -20.12 -2.43 -8.46
N GLY A 239 -19.13 -2.92 -7.68
CA GLY A 239 -18.38 -4.13 -7.96
C GLY A 239 -17.28 -3.96 -9.02
N ARG A 240 -16.92 -2.72 -9.36
CA ARG A 240 -15.82 -2.45 -10.28
C ARG A 240 -14.49 -2.60 -9.56
N LEU A 241 -13.56 -3.33 -10.17
CA LEU A 241 -12.23 -3.59 -9.63
C LEU A 241 -11.26 -2.47 -10.02
N TRP A 242 -10.61 -1.89 -9.03
CA TRP A 242 -9.61 -0.85 -9.18
C TRP A 242 -8.23 -1.38 -8.82
N ALA A 243 -7.20 -0.94 -9.54
CA ALA A 243 -5.81 -1.31 -9.27
C ALA A 243 -4.89 -0.11 -9.36
N SER A 244 -3.88 -0.05 -8.49
CA SER A 244 -2.78 0.90 -8.56
C SER A 244 -1.49 0.23 -8.99
N GLU A 245 -0.72 0.89 -9.85
CA GLU A 245 0.42 0.31 -10.53
C GLU A 245 1.59 1.27 -10.65
N PHE A 246 2.80 0.77 -10.39
CA PHE A 246 4.05 1.53 -10.60
C PHE A 246 4.45 1.52 -12.06
N GLY A 247 4.62 2.70 -12.62
CA GLY A 247 5.30 2.89 -13.88
C GLY A 247 6.82 2.74 -13.80
N GLN A 248 7.48 2.85 -14.94
CA GLN A 248 8.94 2.71 -15.02
C GLN A 248 9.66 4.05 -14.81
N ASN A 249 9.41 5.01 -15.69
CA ASN A 249 10.13 6.26 -15.71
C ASN A 249 9.22 7.48 -15.97
N ALA A 250 8.04 7.27 -16.51
CA ALA A 250 7.16 8.34 -16.93
C ALA A 250 5.96 8.47 -16.01
N LEU A 251 5.09 7.48 -15.96
CA LEU A 251 3.79 7.58 -15.32
C LEU A 251 3.47 6.36 -14.45
N ASP A 252 3.06 6.62 -13.23
CA ASP A 252 2.33 5.70 -12.36
C ASP A 252 0.84 5.76 -12.67
N GLU A 253 0.07 4.71 -12.35
CA GLU A 253 -1.29 4.54 -12.86
C GLU A 253 -2.29 4.08 -11.80
N VAL A 254 -3.55 4.49 -12.00
CA VAL A 254 -4.72 3.78 -11.46
C VAL A 254 -5.56 3.30 -12.64
N ASN A 255 -5.88 2.04 -12.59
CA ASN A 255 -6.58 1.31 -13.63
C ASN A 255 -7.95 0.81 -13.15
N LEU A 256 -8.98 0.95 -14.00
CA LEU A 256 -10.26 0.23 -13.87
C LEU A 256 -10.11 -1.11 -14.58
N ILE A 257 -10.12 -2.19 -13.82
CA ILE A 257 -9.79 -3.52 -14.32
C ILE A 257 -10.98 -4.18 -15.00
N GLN A 258 -10.77 -4.64 -16.23
CA GLN A 258 -11.73 -5.38 -17.04
C GLN A 258 -11.23 -6.81 -17.25
N PRO A 259 -12.08 -7.83 -17.05
CA PRO A 259 -11.70 -9.20 -17.38
C PRO A 259 -11.28 -9.34 -18.85
N GLY A 260 -10.11 -9.93 -19.10
CA GLY A 260 -9.50 -10.06 -20.42
C GLY A 260 -8.80 -8.78 -20.92
N GLY A 261 -8.79 -7.71 -20.13
CA GLY A 261 -8.15 -6.45 -20.48
C GLY A 261 -6.62 -6.56 -20.58
N ASN A 262 -6.06 -5.80 -21.54
CA ASN A 262 -4.61 -5.62 -21.70
C ASN A 262 -4.26 -4.14 -21.43
N TYR A 263 -3.38 -3.89 -20.45
CA TYR A 263 -3.01 -2.56 -19.97
C TYR A 263 -1.71 -2.02 -20.58
N GLY A 264 -1.15 -2.73 -21.56
CA GLY A 264 -0.17 -2.24 -22.52
C GLY A 264 1.29 -2.35 -22.12
N TRP A 265 1.64 -2.61 -20.85
CA TRP A 265 3.05 -2.78 -20.48
C TRP A 265 3.68 -3.98 -21.21
N PRO A 266 4.91 -3.89 -21.77
CA PRO A 266 5.83 -2.73 -21.78
C PRO A 266 5.71 -1.84 -23.02
N GLN A 267 4.72 -2.04 -23.91
CA GLN A 267 4.57 -1.26 -25.14
C GLN A 267 4.10 0.16 -24.86
N VAL A 268 3.26 0.36 -23.83
CA VAL A 268 2.71 1.65 -23.41
C VAL A 268 2.94 1.84 -21.91
N GLU A 269 3.17 3.06 -21.48
CA GLU A 269 3.21 3.54 -20.10
C GLU A 269 2.37 4.83 -20.06
N GLY A 270 1.24 4.81 -19.35
CA GLY A 270 0.28 5.91 -19.35
C GLY A 270 -0.74 5.86 -20.50
N PRO A 271 -1.53 6.93 -20.67
CA PRO A 271 -2.60 6.99 -21.67
C PRO A 271 -2.06 7.07 -23.09
N GLY A 272 -2.89 6.63 -24.06
CA GLY A 272 -2.62 6.68 -25.51
C GLY A 272 -2.40 5.31 -26.14
N GLY A 273 -2.75 4.24 -25.40
CA GLY A 273 -2.68 2.86 -25.89
C GLY A 273 -3.89 2.39 -26.69
N GLU A 274 -4.99 3.12 -26.62
CA GLU A 274 -6.22 2.76 -27.33
C GLU A 274 -6.06 2.82 -28.88
N PRO A 275 -6.72 1.94 -29.64
CA PRO A 275 -7.68 0.91 -29.16
C PRO A 275 -7.06 -0.45 -28.80
N GLU A 276 -5.75 -0.64 -28.87
CA GLU A 276 -5.08 -1.91 -28.62
C GLU A 276 -4.98 -2.24 -27.13
N PHE A 277 -4.83 -1.19 -26.29
CA PHE A 277 -4.65 -1.29 -24.85
C PHE A 277 -5.66 -0.42 -24.12
N ILE A 278 -5.95 -0.78 -22.87
CA ILE A 278 -6.84 0.00 -22.00
C ILE A 278 -6.00 1.08 -21.32
N ASP A 279 -6.41 2.33 -21.52
CA ASP A 279 -5.77 3.47 -20.88
C ASP A 279 -6.07 3.54 -19.37
N PRO A 280 -5.12 4.00 -18.54
CA PRO A 280 -5.38 4.28 -17.13
C PRO A 280 -6.40 5.40 -16.94
N VAL A 281 -7.15 5.35 -15.85
CA VAL A 281 -8.13 6.39 -15.49
C VAL A 281 -7.49 7.58 -14.80
N VAL A 282 -6.37 7.37 -14.12
CA VAL A 282 -5.50 8.39 -13.50
C VAL A 282 -4.06 8.02 -13.76
N SER A 283 -3.23 9.02 -13.98
CA SER A 283 -1.78 8.84 -14.04
C SER A 283 -1.05 10.00 -13.39
N TRP A 284 0.10 9.70 -12.77
CA TRP A 284 0.99 10.68 -12.15
C TRP A 284 2.42 10.49 -12.65
N PRO A 285 3.24 11.56 -12.72
CA PRO A 285 4.69 11.40 -12.81
C PRO A 285 5.22 10.49 -11.69
N THR A 286 6.16 9.60 -12.00
CA THR A 286 6.65 8.59 -11.02
C THR A 286 7.32 9.17 -9.76
N GLN A 287 7.70 10.46 -9.78
CA GLN A 287 8.18 11.15 -8.58
C GLN A 287 7.06 11.57 -7.63
N ASP A 288 5.81 11.69 -8.11
CA ASP A 288 4.70 12.27 -7.36
C ASP A 288 3.84 11.21 -6.65
N ALA A 289 3.98 9.92 -7.02
CA ALA A 289 3.21 8.85 -6.44
C ALA A 289 4.08 7.65 -5.99
N SER A 290 4.47 6.74 -6.87
CA SER A 290 4.85 5.36 -6.56
C SER A 290 3.74 4.69 -5.76
N PRO A 291 2.55 4.48 -6.41
CA PRO A 291 1.31 4.08 -5.75
C PRO A 291 1.37 2.61 -5.32
N SER A 292 1.19 2.34 -4.05
CA SER A 292 1.21 0.99 -3.51
C SER A 292 -0.20 0.53 -3.12
N GLY A 293 -0.61 0.62 -1.85
CA GLY A 293 -1.96 0.23 -1.46
C GLY A 293 -3.02 1.14 -2.08
N LEU A 294 -4.19 0.57 -2.40
CA LEU A 294 -5.38 1.27 -2.85
C LEU A 294 -6.57 0.77 -2.03
N ALA A 295 -7.46 1.68 -1.64
CA ALA A 295 -8.72 1.38 -0.97
C ALA A 295 -9.84 2.27 -1.52
N VAL A 296 -11.07 1.76 -1.50
CA VAL A 296 -12.28 2.55 -1.71
C VAL A 296 -12.80 3.01 -0.36
N GLY A 297 -12.81 4.32 -0.12
CA GLY A 297 -13.28 4.90 1.12
C GLY A 297 -14.81 4.86 1.27
N ALA A 298 -15.30 5.07 2.49
CA ALA A 298 -16.72 5.13 2.77
C ALA A 298 -17.46 6.25 2.01
N ASP A 299 -16.73 7.27 1.55
CA ASP A 299 -17.24 8.33 0.67
C ASP A 299 -17.28 7.95 -0.82
N GLY A 300 -16.88 6.72 -1.16
CA GLY A 300 -16.83 6.19 -2.52
C GLY A 300 -15.64 6.67 -3.35
N ALA A 301 -14.72 7.46 -2.79
CA ALA A 301 -13.48 7.85 -3.48
C ALA A 301 -12.42 6.76 -3.37
N LEU A 302 -11.47 6.73 -4.32
CA LEU A 302 -10.27 5.92 -4.17
C LEU A 302 -9.26 6.65 -3.30
N TYR A 303 -8.59 5.89 -2.43
CA TYR A 303 -7.46 6.34 -1.64
C TYR A 303 -6.23 5.52 -2.03
N VAL A 304 -5.14 6.19 -2.41
CA VAL A 304 -3.93 5.55 -2.92
C VAL A 304 -2.73 5.96 -2.09
N ALA A 305 -2.13 5.00 -1.41
CA ALA A 305 -0.95 5.20 -0.58
C ALA A 305 0.30 5.36 -1.47
N ALA A 306 0.97 6.52 -1.38
CA ALA A 306 2.11 6.88 -2.21
C ALA A 306 3.42 6.76 -1.43
N LEU A 307 4.34 5.96 -1.97
CA LEU A 307 5.66 5.76 -1.34
C LEU A 307 6.62 6.90 -1.61
N ARG A 308 6.87 7.21 -2.89
CA ARG A 308 7.79 8.28 -3.28
C ARG A 308 7.16 9.65 -3.14
N GLY A 309 5.85 9.72 -3.38
CA GLY A 309 5.08 10.94 -3.19
C GLY A 309 4.86 11.30 -1.72
N GLU A 310 5.11 10.39 -0.78
CA GLU A 310 4.98 10.61 0.67
C GLU A 310 3.63 11.23 1.04
N SER A 311 2.55 10.66 0.50
CA SER A 311 1.19 11.23 0.62
C SER A 311 0.13 10.15 0.44
N LEU A 312 -1.11 10.51 0.77
CA LEU A 312 -2.29 9.76 0.42
C LEU A 312 -3.03 10.52 -0.69
N TRP A 313 -3.20 9.91 -1.85
CA TRP A 313 -4.00 10.49 -2.91
C TRP A 313 -5.47 10.10 -2.73
N ARG A 314 -6.38 11.08 -2.78
CA ARG A 314 -7.82 10.86 -2.86
C ARG A 314 -8.27 11.14 -4.28
N VAL A 315 -8.94 10.18 -4.92
CA VAL A 315 -9.47 10.29 -6.28
C VAL A 315 -10.98 10.18 -6.23
N PRO A 316 -11.71 11.29 -6.40
CA PRO A 316 -13.18 11.28 -6.37
C PRO A 316 -13.75 10.44 -7.51
N LEU A 317 -14.76 9.63 -7.21
CA LEU A 317 -15.54 8.87 -8.20
C LEU A 317 -16.99 9.36 -8.20
N THR A 318 -17.58 9.42 -9.37
CA THR A 318 -19.02 9.76 -9.55
C THR A 318 -19.61 8.84 -10.59
N ASP A 319 -20.67 8.13 -10.25
CA ASP A 319 -21.40 7.32 -11.22
C ASP A 319 -22.09 8.23 -12.25
N ALA A 320 -21.94 7.92 -13.54
CA ALA A 320 -22.47 8.76 -14.62
C ALA A 320 -24.01 8.76 -14.75
N ASP A 321 -24.69 7.84 -14.06
CA ASP A 321 -26.15 7.64 -14.15
C ASP A 321 -26.97 8.39 -13.07
N THR A 322 -26.38 9.10 -12.13
CA THR A 322 -27.12 9.93 -11.19
C THR A 322 -27.34 11.32 -11.77
N GLY A 323 -28.26 11.43 -12.72
CA GLY A 323 -28.68 12.71 -13.32
C GLY A 323 -29.23 13.70 -12.28
N THR A 324 -28.36 14.41 -11.61
CA THR A 324 -28.62 15.69 -10.97
C THR A 324 -27.52 16.66 -11.43
N ASP A 325 -27.96 17.68 -12.15
CA ASP A 325 -27.18 18.82 -12.61
C ASP A 325 -26.03 19.18 -11.65
N ALA A 326 -24.82 18.92 -12.05
CA ALA A 326 -23.66 19.38 -11.33
C ALA A 326 -22.73 20.11 -12.28
N GLY A 327 -22.30 21.25 -11.81
CA GLY A 327 -21.51 22.22 -12.50
C GLY A 327 -20.24 21.70 -13.17
N THR A 328 -19.84 22.42 -14.15
CA THR A 328 -18.67 22.41 -15.02
C THR A 328 -17.41 21.79 -14.41
N GLY A 329 -17.31 20.46 -14.44
CA GLY A 329 -16.06 19.74 -14.23
C GLY A 329 -15.62 19.11 -15.53
N THR A 330 -14.40 19.36 -15.97
CA THR A 330 -13.78 18.71 -17.14
C THR A 330 -13.29 17.32 -16.75
N GLY A 331 -14.22 16.42 -16.43
CA GLY A 331 -13.91 15.02 -16.19
C GLY A 331 -13.89 14.24 -17.50
N THR A 332 -12.97 13.33 -17.67
CA THR A 332 -12.92 12.42 -18.83
C THR A 332 -13.85 11.23 -18.55
N ALA A 333 -14.92 11.09 -19.34
CA ALA A 333 -15.77 9.92 -19.28
C ALA A 333 -15.06 8.74 -19.95
N THR A 334 -14.75 7.69 -19.21
CA THR A 334 -14.16 6.47 -19.75
C THR A 334 -15.23 5.41 -19.99
N GLY A 335 -15.51 5.13 -21.25
CA GLY A 335 -15.98 3.85 -21.78
C GLY A 335 -17.43 3.46 -21.64
N THR A 336 -17.88 2.68 -22.58
CA THR A 336 -19.22 2.09 -22.77
C THR A 336 -19.32 0.76 -22.04
N ASP A 337 -20.08 0.70 -20.96
CA ASP A 337 -21.06 -0.29 -20.51
C ASP A 337 -20.92 -0.67 -19.01
N PRO A 338 -21.88 -1.41 -18.38
CA PRO A 338 -22.87 -0.79 -17.50
C PRO A 338 -22.27 -0.06 -16.31
N GLY A 339 -22.55 1.25 -16.22
CA GLY A 339 -22.09 2.10 -15.14
C GLY A 339 -20.80 2.87 -15.49
N SER A 340 -20.85 3.76 -16.48
CA SER A 340 -19.73 4.68 -16.70
C SER A 340 -19.46 5.48 -15.42
N VAL A 341 -18.19 5.49 -14.99
CA VAL A 341 -17.71 6.27 -13.86
C VAL A 341 -16.97 7.49 -14.37
N THR A 342 -17.22 8.62 -13.73
CA THR A 342 -16.43 9.84 -13.94
C THR A 342 -15.40 9.92 -12.81
N VAL A 343 -14.14 10.08 -13.18
CA VAL A 343 -13.02 10.25 -12.26
C VAL A 343 -12.76 11.75 -12.11
N GLY A 344 -12.80 12.25 -10.86
CA GLY A 344 -12.50 13.64 -10.54
C GLY A 344 -10.99 13.92 -10.47
N GLU A 345 -10.64 15.20 -10.25
CA GLU A 345 -9.24 15.59 -10.07
C GLU A 345 -8.68 14.97 -8.78
N PRO A 346 -7.52 14.30 -8.83
CA PRO A 346 -6.88 13.76 -7.64
C PRO A 346 -6.46 14.84 -6.65
N GLU A 347 -6.75 14.61 -5.38
CA GLU A 347 -6.39 15.46 -4.24
C GLU A 347 -5.24 14.83 -3.47
N ARG A 348 -4.22 15.62 -3.13
CA ARG A 348 -3.07 15.14 -2.36
C ARG A 348 -3.25 15.45 -0.88
N LEU A 349 -3.34 14.42 -0.04
CA LEU A 349 -3.55 14.53 1.40
C LEU A 349 -2.26 14.16 2.15
N TYR A 350 -2.02 14.78 3.29
CA TYR A 350 -0.93 14.47 4.22
C TYR A 350 0.47 14.46 3.57
N GLU A 351 0.72 15.37 2.64
CA GLU A 351 2.00 15.47 1.91
C GLU A 351 3.19 15.71 2.87
N GLY A 352 4.14 14.76 2.89
CA GLY A 352 5.33 14.80 3.74
C GLY A 352 5.08 14.62 5.24
N GLU A 353 3.84 14.46 5.70
CA GLU A 353 3.52 14.42 7.13
C GLU A 353 3.90 13.08 7.78
N PHE A 354 3.69 11.97 7.06
CA PHE A 354 3.96 10.64 7.58
C PHE A 354 5.07 9.90 6.80
N GLY A 355 5.67 10.58 5.83
CA GLY A 355 6.63 9.99 4.92
C GLY A 355 5.98 8.99 3.95
N ARG A 356 6.70 7.93 3.64
CA ARG A 356 6.32 6.91 2.67
C ARG A 356 5.13 6.08 3.18
N GLN A 357 4.03 6.08 2.43
CA GLN A 357 2.81 5.33 2.76
C GLN A 357 2.73 4.06 1.90
N ARG A 358 2.64 2.89 2.54
CA ARG A 358 2.69 1.57 1.87
C ARG A 358 1.32 0.99 1.60
N SER A 359 0.48 0.91 2.60
CA SER A 359 -0.84 0.28 2.49
C SER A 359 -1.90 1.21 3.02
N VAL A 360 -3.04 1.20 2.37
CA VAL A 360 -4.28 1.80 2.85
C VAL A 360 -5.39 0.78 2.69
N VAL A 361 -6.25 0.67 3.70
CA VAL A 361 -7.46 -0.15 3.69
C VAL A 361 -8.58 0.58 4.40
N THR A 362 -9.82 0.28 4.04
CA THR A 362 -11.02 0.81 4.71
C THR A 362 -11.44 -0.17 5.80
N GLY A 363 -11.58 0.33 7.03
CA GLY A 363 -12.06 -0.45 8.15
C GLY A 363 -13.58 -0.58 8.16
N PRO A 364 -14.14 -1.44 9.06
CA PRO A 364 -15.56 -1.74 9.11
C PRO A 364 -16.44 -0.51 9.45
N ASP A 365 -15.91 0.48 10.14
CA ASP A 365 -16.60 1.72 10.50
C ASP A 365 -16.40 2.83 9.45
N GLY A 366 -15.70 2.54 8.34
CA GLY A 366 -15.44 3.46 7.23
C GLY A 366 -14.21 4.35 7.40
N GLU A 367 -13.46 4.18 8.48
CA GLU A 367 -12.17 4.83 8.70
C GLU A 367 -11.11 4.24 7.77
N LEU A 368 -10.06 5.00 7.50
CA LEU A 368 -8.90 4.52 6.75
C LEU A 368 -7.78 4.11 7.70
N TRP A 369 -7.19 2.96 7.39
CA TRP A 369 -5.98 2.48 8.05
C TRP A 369 -4.81 2.56 7.08
N VAL A 370 -3.71 3.17 7.53
CA VAL A 370 -2.52 3.40 6.68
C VAL A 370 -1.28 2.86 7.37
N LEU A 371 -0.47 2.08 6.64
CA LEU A 371 0.88 1.70 7.05
C LEU A 371 1.91 2.61 6.40
N THR A 372 2.85 3.12 7.19
CA THR A 372 4.07 3.76 6.67
C THR A 372 5.12 2.72 6.25
N SER A 373 6.16 3.15 5.53
CA SER A 373 7.29 2.30 5.11
C SER A 373 8.56 3.14 4.99
N ASN A 374 8.88 3.84 6.07
CA ASN A 374 10.02 4.76 6.15
C ASN A 374 11.33 4.03 6.45
N THR A 375 11.26 2.89 7.14
CA THR A 375 12.43 2.05 7.46
C THR A 375 13.04 1.40 6.22
N PHE A 376 12.30 1.34 5.11
CA PHE A 376 12.80 0.87 3.82
C PHE A 376 12.86 1.98 2.78
N ARG A 377 14.05 2.48 2.43
CA ARG A 377 14.31 3.55 1.44
C ARG A 377 13.71 4.90 1.80
N GLY A 378 13.31 5.12 3.06
CA GLY A 378 12.81 6.39 3.57
C GLY A 378 13.81 7.04 4.53
N ASP A 379 13.33 8.07 5.21
CA ASP A 379 14.04 8.75 6.31
C ASP A 379 13.24 8.51 7.61
N PRO A 380 13.48 7.39 8.32
CA PRO A 380 12.61 6.96 9.41
C PRO A 380 12.74 7.86 10.64
N ALA A 381 11.59 8.22 11.21
CA ALA A 381 11.50 8.77 12.56
C ALA A 381 11.71 7.66 13.62
N PRO A 382 12.00 8.03 14.90
CA PRO A 382 12.27 7.02 15.94
C PRO A 382 11.18 5.98 16.17
N ASP A 383 9.93 6.32 15.86
CA ASP A 383 8.76 5.45 16.08
C ASP A 383 8.22 4.82 14.77
N ASP A 384 8.96 4.95 13.66
CA ASP A 384 8.57 4.30 12.40
C ASP A 384 8.92 2.79 12.41
N ASP A 385 8.24 1.95 11.64
CA ASP A 385 7.06 2.28 10.84
C ASP A 385 5.79 2.20 11.68
N ARG A 386 4.73 2.91 11.21
CA ARG A 386 3.52 3.15 12.01
C ARG A 386 2.27 2.63 11.31
N LEU A 387 1.30 2.19 12.12
CA LEU A 387 -0.09 2.04 11.74
C LEU A 387 -0.87 3.28 12.18
N LEU A 388 -1.44 3.97 11.22
CA LEU A 388 -2.24 5.17 11.39
C LEU A 388 -3.72 4.85 11.15
N ARG A 389 -4.61 5.49 11.91
CA ARG A 389 -6.04 5.58 11.63
C ARG A 389 -6.35 7.00 11.20
N LEU A 390 -6.98 7.16 10.05
CA LEU A 390 -7.35 8.44 9.47
C LEU A 390 -8.87 8.54 9.36
N ASP A 391 -9.42 9.70 9.68
CA ASP A 391 -10.80 10.05 9.38
C ASP A 391 -10.80 11.04 8.20
N PRO A 392 -11.07 10.57 6.97
CA PRO A 392 -11.02 11.44 5.79
C PRO A 392 -12.13 12.50 5.79
N ALA A 393 -13.23 12.30 6.51
CA ALA A 393 -14.32 13.27 6.58
C ALA A 393 -13.94 14.54 7.35
N ALA A 394 -12.99 14.45 8.29
CA ALA A 394 -12.53 15.60 9.05
C ALA A 394 -11.71 16.60 8.22
N GLN A 395 -11.08 16.14 7.12
CA GLN A 395 -10.28 17.02 6.23
C GLN A 395 -11.09 17.70 5.13
N ALA A 396 -12.20 17.10 4.69
CA ALA A 396 -13.06 17.68 3.65
C ALA A 396 -13.83 18.95 4.09
N GLY A 397 -13.73 19.32 5.37
CA GLY A 397 -14.41 20.46 5.99
C GLY A 397 -13.54 21.68 6.30
N SER A 398 -12.26 21.69 5.96
CA SER A 398 -11.39 22.88 6.16
C SER A 398 -11.37 23.73 4.91
N PRO A 399 -11.95 24.98 4.94
CA PRO A 399 -12.01 25.87 3.79
C PRO A 399 -10.66 26.50 3.45
#